data_426caee9bcd206466fa032ccd6ee0b0c
#
_entry.id   426caee9bcd206466fa032ccd6ee0b0c
#
_cell.length_a   1.000
_cell.length_b   1.000
_cell.length_c   1.000
_cell.angle_alpha   90.00
_cell.angle_beta   90.00
_cell.angle_gamma   90.00
#
_symmetry.space_group_name_H-M   'P 1'
#
loop_
_entity.id
_entity.type
_entity.pdbx_description
1 polymer ?
#
loop_
_entity_poly.entity_id
_entity_poly.type
_entity_poly.pdbx_seq_one_letter_code
_entity_poly.pdbx_strand_id
1 'polypeptide(L)'
;MNYDTIQLLGECDAGIQMAIYAIDDVLPGTEDPHLRKTLHMSRSAHRDLRNETHDLLKTYRASGKNPNAMAKSMSWLKTNAKLTLKPGDPTVADLVVSGCNMGIKNLHKYQNQYAEANESSKKIADRLIGLEADLANSLYPYL
;
A
#
# COMPACT_ATOMS: atom_id res chain seq x y z
N MET A 1 -6.41 -5.26 -23.89
CA MET A 1 -5.05 -4.70 -23.88
C MET A 1 -4.96 -3.50 -22.96
N ASN A 2 -5.44 -2.32 -23.39
CA ASN A 2 -5.46 -1.17 -22.49
C ASN A 2 -6.31 -1.40 -21.26
N TYR A 3 -7.36 -2.19 -21.38
CA TYR A 3 -8.25 -2.47 -20.25
C TYR A 3 -7.49 -3.06 -19.07
N ASP A 4 -6.75 -4.15 -19.28
CA ASP A 4 -5.98 -4.79 -18.20
C ASP A 4 -4.93 -3.84 -17.62
N THR A 5 -4.25 -3.08 -18.48
CA THR A 5 -3.26 -2.09 -18.07
C THR A 5 -3.87 -1.02 -17.18
N ILE A 6 -5.00 -0.44 -17.59
CA ILE A 6 -5.69 0.60 -16.83
C ILE A 6 -6.19 0.02 -15.49
N GLN A 7 -6.77 -1.18 -15.51
CA GLN A 7 -7.27 -1.81 -14.30
C GLN A 7 -6.14 -2.10 -13.31
N LEU A 8 -5.02 -2.67 -13.79
CA LEU A 8 -3.89 -2.97 -12.92
C LEU A 8 -3.30 -1.71 -12.31
N LEU A 9 -3.09 -0.66 -13.12
CA LEU A 9 -2.61 0.64 -12.62
C LEU A 9 -3.57 1.23 -11.60
N GLY A 10 -4.87 1.11 -11.83
CA GLY A 10 -5.89 1.60 -10.90
C GLY A 10 -5.85 0.88 -9.56
N GLU A 11 -5.67 -0.44 -9.58
CA GLU A 11 -5.55 -1.23 -8.35
C GLU A 11 -4.25 -0.88 -7.60
N CYS A 12 -3.15 -0.68 -8.34
CA CYS A 12 -1.89 -0.22 -7.75
C CYS A 12 -2.05 1.15 -7.09
N ASP A 13 -2.70 2.10 -7.78
CA ASP A 13 -2.94 3.43 -7.24
C ASP A 13 -3.74 3.36 -5.93
N ALA A 14 -4.81 2.59 -5.91
CA ALA A 14 -5.61 2.42 -4.71
C ALA A 14 -4.79 1.78 -3.57
N GLY A 15 -4.00 0.75 -3.88
CA GLY A 15 -3.14 0.09 -2.90
C GLY A 15 -2.09 1.02 -2.31
N ILE A 16 -1.47 1.86 -3.15
CA ILE A 16 -0.50 2.86 -2.69
C ILE A 16 -1.16 3.85 -1.74
N GLN A 17 -2.33 4.37 -2.09
CA GLN A 17 -3.05 5.30 -1.24
C GLN A 17 -3.44 4.68 0.10
N MET A 18 -3.88 3.42 0.09
CA MET A 18 -4.19 2.71 1.32
C MET A 18 -2.98 2.58 2.23
N ALA A 19 -1.81 2.26 1.65
CA ALA A 19 -0.56 2.17 2.40
C ALA A 19 -0.19 3.52 3.04
N ILE A 20 -0.31 4.60 2.29
CA ILE A 20 -0.02 5.95 2.79
C ILE A 20 -0.96 6.31 3.95
N TYR A 21 -2.26 6.06 3.80
CA TYR A 21 -3.24 6.31 4.86
C TYR A 21 -2.94 5.48 6.12
N ALA A 22 -2.59 4.22 5.94
CA ALA A 22 -2.26 3.35 7.07
C ALA A 22 -1.03 3.85 7.84
N ILE A 23 0.01 4.28 7.11
CA ILE A 23 1.21 4.84 7.72
C ILE A 23 0.86 6.13 8.47
N ASP A 24 0.07 7.02 7.84
CA ASP A 24 -0.37 8.27 8.48
C ASP A 24 -1.17 8.00 9.76
N ASP A 25 -2.00 6.97 9.76
CA ASP A 25 -2.82 6.62 10.91
C ASP A 25 -2.00 6.11 12.10
N VAL A 26 -0.91 5.38 11.84
CA VAL A 26 -0.10 4.79 12.93
C VAL A 26 1.04 5.69 13.40
N LEU A 27 1.49 6.64 12.58
CA LEU A 27 2.62 7.51 12.93
C LEU A 27 2.42 8.26 14.25
N PRO A 28 1.24 8.86 14.55
CA PRO A 28 1.05 9.55 15.82
C PRO A 28 1.22 8.64 17.05
N GLY A 29 0.95 7.36 16.92
CA GLY A 29 1.07 6.38 18.01
C GLY A 29 2.40 5.63 18.03
N THR A 30 3.33 5.98 17.14
CA THR A 30 4.65 5.34 17.06
C THR A 30 5.64 6.05 17.94
N GLU A 31 6.29 5.31 18.83
CA GLU A 31 7.19 5.88 19.84
C GLU A 31 8.66 5.76 19.43
N ASP A 32 9.10 4.60 18.96
CA ASP A 32 10.49 4.35 18.61
C ASP A 32 10.96 5.23 17.45
N PRO A 33 12.06 6.00 17.61
CA PRO A 33 12.53 6.89 16.54
C PRO A 33 12.94 6.17 15.26
N HIS A 34 13.51 4.97 15.37
CA HIS A 34 13.90 4.18 14.20
C HIS A 34 12.67 3.69 13.45
N LEU A 35 11.66 3.21 14.17
CA LEU A 35 10.38 2.79 13.57
C LEU A 35 9.70 3.96 12.86
N ARG A 36 9.67 5.13 13.51
CA ARG A 36 9.12 6.35 12.89
C ARG A 36 9.84 6.68 11.58
N LYS A 37 11.16 6.62 11.59
CA LYS A 37 11.97 6.89 10.39
C LYS A 37 11.65 5.90 9.28
N THR A 38 11.57 4.61 9.60
CA THR A 38 11.23 3.55 8.65
C THR A 38 9.87 3.81 8.01
N LEU A 39 8.87 4.17 8.80
CA LEU A 39 7.53 4.49 8.31
C LEU A 39 7.54 5.72 7.40
N HIS A 40 8.26 6.78 7.77
CA HIS A 40 8.39 7.97 6.93
C HIS A 40 9.07 7.67 5.60
N MET A 41 10.13 6.87 5.60
CA MET A 41 10.84 6.50 4.38
C MET A 41 9.96 5.67 3.47
N SER A 42 9.22 4.72 4.01
CA SER A 42 8.27 3.93 3.25
C SER A 42 7.15 4.79 2.65
N ARG A 43 6.65 5.73 3.43
CA ARG A 43 5.64 6.68 2.96
C ARG A 43 6.12 7.48 1.75
N SER A 44 7.36 7.98 1.81
CA SER A 44 7.97 8.70 0.69
C SER A 44 8.11 7.82 -0.54
N ALA A 45 8.56 6.59 -0.38
CA ALA A 45 8.71 5.64 -1.49
C ALA A 45 7.35 5.33 -2.13
N HIS A 46 6.32 5.17 -1.33
CA HIS A 46 4.96 4.97 -1.84
C HIS A 46 4.46 6.19 -2.62
N ARG A 47 4.74 7.40 -2.13
CA ARG A 47 4.38 8.63 -2.86
C ARG A 47 5.05 8.72 -4.21
N ASP A 48 6.34 8.42 -4.28
CA ASP A 48 7.08 8.46 -5.53
C ASP A 48 6.48 7.48 -6.54
N LEU A 49 6.15 6.27 -6.08
CA LEU A 49 5.52 5.28 -6.93
C LEU A 49 4.12 5.71 -7.37
N ARG A 50 3.39 6.39 -6.51
CA ARG A 50 2.08 6.95 -6.86
C ARG A 50 2.18 7.96 -7.98
N ASN A 51 3.17 8.84 -7.93
CA ASN A 51 3.39 9.84 -8.98
C ASN A 51 3.66 9.16 -10.32
N GLU A 52 4.51 8.14 -10.35
CA GLU A 52 4.77 7.37 -11.57
C GLU A 52 3.51 6.67 -12.07
N THR A 53 2.73 6.09 -11.17
CA THR A 53 1.46 5.42 -11.52
C THR A 53 0.47 6.40 -12.13
N HIS A 54 0.35 7.60 -11.55
CA HIS A 54 -0.51 8.64 -12.07
C HIS A 54 -0.07 9.11 -13.46
N ASP A 55 1.23 9.25 -13.68
CA ASP A 55 1.74 9.63 -14.99
C ASP A 55 1.39 8.60 -16.05
N LEU A 56 1.51 7.31 -15.72
CA LEU A 56 1.10 6.24 -16.64
C LEU A 56 -0.40 6.25 -16.88
N LEU A 57 -1.21 6.44 -15.84
CA LEU A 57 -2.67 6.54 -16.00
C LEU A 57 -3.07 7.69 -16.94
N LYS A 58 -2.37 8.82 -16.84
CA LYS A 58 -2.62 9.97 -17.73
C LYS A 58 -2.41 9.63 -19.19
N THR A 59 -1.46 8.77 -19.51
CA THR A 59 -1.21 8.37 -20.92
C THR A 59 -2.42 7.65 -21.52
N TYR A 60 -3.26 7.05 -20.68
CA TYR A 60 -4.49 6.38 -21.09
C TYR A 60 -5.72 7.26 -20.86
N ARG A 61 -5.54 8.52 -20.49
CA ARG A 61 -6.62 9.45 -20.11
C ARG A 61 -7.51 8.87 -19.02
N ALA A 62 -6.89 8.15 -18.09
CA ALA A 62 -7.57 7.52 -16.97
C ALA A 62 -7.19 8.22 -15.67
N SER A 63 -8.10 8.21 -14.72
CA SER A 63 -7.83 8.64 -13.34
C SER A 63 -7.59 7.41 -12.47
N GLY A 64 -6.96 7.62 -11.31
CA GLY A 64 -6.76 6.57 -10.33
C GLY A 64 -8.08 6.06 -9.78
N LYS A 65 -8.05 4.86 -9.20
CA LYS A 65 -9.21 4.25 -8.59
C LYS A 65 -9.53 4.92 -7.26
N ASN A 66 -10.81 5.13 -6.98
CA ASN A 66 -11.22 5.70 -5.70
C ASN A 66 -10.91 4.71 -4.56
N PRO A 67 -10.09 5.11 -3.56
CA PRO A 67 -9.79 4.23 -2.43
C PRO A 67 -11.00 3.75 -1.66
N ASN A 68 -12.11 4.50 -1.69
CA ASN A 68 -13.35 4.10 -1.01
C ASN A 68 -13.90 2.78 -1.52
N ALA A 69 -13.67 2.45 -2.77
CA ALA A 69 -14.09 1.16 -3.32
C ALA A 69 -13.35 0.00 -2.66
N MET A 70 -12.12 0.22 -2.23
CA MET A 70 -11.30 -0.78 -1.55
C MET A 70 -11.40 -0.73 -0.04
N ALA A 71 -11.75 0.42 0.53
CA ALA A 71 -11.91 0.58 1.97
C ALA A 71 -12.95 -0.38 2.55
N LYS A 72 -13.92 -0.82 1.74
CA LYS A 72 -14.93 -1.80 2.14
C LYS A 72 -14.34 -3.19 2.38
N SER A 73 -13.25 -3.53 1.71
CA SER A 73 -12.60 -4.82 1.85
C SER A 73 -11.43 -4.77 2.82
N MET A 74 -11.06 -3.60 3.31
CA MET A 74 -9.92 -3.42 4.18
C MET A 74 -10.36 -2.84 5.51
N SER A 75 -10.00 -3.53 6.55
CA SER A 75 -10.34 -3.14 7.91
C SER A 75 -9.41 -2.06 8.48
N TRP A 76 -8.86 -1.20 7.62
CA TRP A 76 -8.04 -0.08 8.06
C TRP A 76 -8.76 0.84 9.04
N LEU A 77 -10.08 0.98 8.88
CA LEU A 77 -10.92 1.73 9.81
C LEU A 77 -10.90 1.14 11.22
N LYS A 78 -10.60 -0.16 11.35
CA LYS A 78 -10.44 -0.81 12.65
C LYS A 78 -9.07 -0.54 13.26
N THR A 79 -8.13 -0.03 12.49
CA THR A 79 -6.78 0.29 12.92
C THR A 79 -6.77 1.29 14.06
N ASN A 80 -7.51 2.39 13.90
CA ASN A 80 -7.59 3.42 14.93
C ASN A 80 -8.20 2.88 16.22
N ALA A 81 -9.25 2.07 16.12
CA ALA A 81 -9.88 1.47 17.29
C ALA A 81 -8.91 0.54 18.01
N LYS A 82 -8.22 -0.33 17.28
CA LYS A 82 -7.26 -1.27 17.85
C LYS A 82 -6.08 -0.56 18.51
N LEU A 83 -5.54 0.48 17.87
CA LEU A 83 -4.43 1.25 18.39
C LEU A 83 -4.84 2.04 19.64
N THR A 84 -6.08 2.55 19.69
CA THR A 84 -6.62 3.22 20.85
C THR A 84 -6.78 2.27 22.04
N LEU A 85 -7.22 1.04 21.78
CA LEU A 85 -7.42 0.03 22.84
C LEU A 85 -6.09 -0.54 23.34
N LYS A 86 -5.09 -0.67 22.47
CA LYS A 86 -3.80 -1.24 22.83
C LYS A 86 -2.69 -0.46 22.12
N PRO A 87 -2.33 0.73 22.65
CA PRO A 87 -1.29 1.56 22.04
C PRO A 87 0.09 0.93 22.16
N GLY A 88 1.02 1.35 21.32
CA GLY A 88 2.41 0.98 21.39
C GLY A 88 2.95 0.45 20.07
N ASP A 89 4.29 0.38 19.99
CA ASP A 89 4.99 -0.03 18.77
C ASP A 89 4.65 -1.46 18.32
N PRO A 90 4.49 -2.45 19.21
CA PRO A 90 4.08 -3.78 18.76
C PRO A 90 2.73 -3.79 18.06
N THR A 91 1.78 -2.99 18.50
CA THR A 91 0.47 -2.88 17.84
C THR A 91 0.61 -2.18 16.49
N VAL A 92 1.41 -1.11 16.41
CA VAL A 92 1.72 -0.45 15.13
C VAL A 92 2.32 -1.46 14.15
N ALA A 93 3.32 -2.23 14.57
CA ALA A 93 3.96 -3.23 13.73
C ALA A 93 2.97 -4.31 13.28
N ASP A 94 2.14 -4.82 14.18
CA ASP A 94 1.15 -5.84 13.87
C ASP A 94 0.16 -5.35 12.80
N LEU A 95 -0.34 -4.14 12.95
CA LEU A 95 -1.30 -3.56 12.01
C LEU A 95 -0.67 -3.34 10.63
N VAL A 96 0.54 -2.77 10.60
CA VAL A 96 1.21 -2.48 9.33
C VAL A 96 1.62 -3.78 8.63
N VAL A 97 2.19 -4.74 9.34
CA VAL A 97 2.58 -6.05 8.76
C VAL A 97 1.35 -6.76 8.20
N SER A 98 0.25 -6.78 8.93
CA SER A 98 -0.99 -7.40 8.44
C SER A 98 -1.49 -6.72 7.16
N GLY A 99 -1.43 -5.38 7.11
CA GLY A 99 -1.80 -4.63 5.92
C GLY A 99 -0.90 -4.92 4.73
N CYS A 100 0.41 -4.98 4.95
CA CYS A 100 1.37 -5.33 3.90
C CYS A 100 1.10 -6.72 3.34
N ASN A 101 0.88 -7.70 4.20
CA ASN A 101 0.61 -9.07 3.77
C ASN A 101 -0.68 -9.15 2.95
N MET A 102 -1.73 -8.45 3.36
CA MET A 102 -2.98 -8.38 2.62
C MET A 102 -2.78 -7.70 1.27
N GLY A 103 -2.04 -6.60 1.24
CA GLY A 103 -1.73 -5.86 0.02
C GLY A 103 -0.96 -6.70 -0.99
N ILE A 104 0.07 -7.42 -0.54
CA ILE A 104 0.86 -8.32 -1.39
C ILE A 104 -0.02 -9.40 -2.00
N LYS A 105 -0.84 -10.03 -1.18
CA LYS A 105 -1.75 -11.07 -1.65
C LYS A 105 -2.71 -10.53 -2.73
N ASN A 106 -3.30 -9.37 -2.48
CA ASN A 106 -4.23 -8.76 -3.43
C ASN A 106 -3.54 -8.37 -4.73
N LEU A 107 -2.32 -7.84 -4.67
CA LEU A 107 -1.56 -7.47 -5.85
C LEU A 107 -1.26 -8.67 -6.73
N HIS A 108 -0.89 -9.80 -6.14
CA HIS A 108 -0.70 -11.03 -6.91
C HIS A 108 -1.99 -11.48 -7.58
N LYS A 109 -3.12 -11.38 -6.88
CA LYS A 109 -4.43 -11.69 -7.48
C LYS A 109 -4.72 -10.79 -8.67
N TYR A 110 -4.45 -9.48 -8.56
CA TYR A 110 -4.67 -8.54 -9.66
C TYR A 110 -3.71 -8.79 -10.82
N GLN A 111 -2.45 -9.13 -10.55
CA GLN A 111 -1.52 -9.51 -11.63
C GLN A 111 -2.04 -10.71 -12.41
N ASN A 112 -2.62 -11.68 -11.72
CA ASN A 112 -3.20 -12.85 -12.37
C ASN A 112 -4.48 -12.50 -13.13
N GLN A 113 -5.31 -11.65 -12.55
CA GLN A 113 -6.58 -11.22 -13.14
C GLN A 113 -6.36 -10.37 -14.40
N TYR A 114 -5.37 -9.49 -14.37
CA TYR A 114 -5.06 -8.57 -15.46
C TYR A 114 -3.78 -8.98 -16.18
N ALA A 115 -3.73 -10.24 -16.58
CA ALA A 115 -2.55 -10.88 -17.16
C ALA A 115 -2.08 -10.22 -18.48
N GLU A 116 -2.99 -9.59 -19.21
CA GLU A 116 -2.69 -8.92 -20.48
C GLU A 116 -2.21 -7.47 -20.31
N ALA A 117 -2.02 -7.02 -19.07
CA ALA A 117 -1.46 -5.69 -18.79
C ALA A 117 -0.06 -5.55 -19.39
N ASN A 118 0.30 -4.33 -19.78
CA ASN A 118 1.62 -4.10 -20.37
C ASN A 118 2.76 -4.18 -19.34
N GLU A 119 4.00 -4.22 -19.85
CA GLU A 119 5.17 -4.38 -18.99
C GLU A 119 5.33 -3.23 -17.98
N SER A 120 5.03 -1.99 -18.38
CA SER A 120 5.15 -0.84 -17.49
C SER A 120 4.24 -0.96 -16.27
N SER A 121 2.99 -1.39 -16.49
CA SER A 121 2.04 -1.58 -15.39
C SER A 121 2.41 -2.76 -14.51
N LYS A 122 2.90 -3.84 -15.11
CA LYS A 122 3.39 -5.01 -14.35
C LYS A 122 4.56 -4.64 -13.46
N LYS A 123 5.48 -3.78 -13.94
CA LYS A 123 6.60 -3.31 -13.14
C LYS A 123 6.15 -2.45 -11.96
N ILE A 124 5.12 -1.62 -12.14
CA ILE A 124 4.55 -0.85 -11.03
C ILE A 124 4.04 -1.80 -9.94
N ALA A 125 3.29 -2.83 -10.33
CA ALA A 125 2.78 -3.83 -9.39
C ALA A 125 3.92 -4.56 -8.66
N ASP A 126 4.95 -4.97 -9.37
CA ASP A 126 6.11 -5.65 -8.78
C ASP A 126 6.84 -4.74 -7.79
N ARG A 127 7.01 -3.47 -8.14
CA ARG A 127 7.67 -2.50 -7.25
C ARG A 127 6.84 -2.25 -5.99
N LEU A 128 5.52 -2.19 -6.12
CA LEU A 128 4.64 -2.02 -4.96
C LEU A 128 4.71 -3.25 -4.05
N ILE A 129 4.70 -4.45 -4.61
CA ILE A 129 4.90 -5.68 -3.84
C ILE A 129 6.23 -5.62 -3.08
N GLY A 130 7.30 -5.16 -3.74
CA GLY A 130 8.61 -4.99 -3.12
C GLY A 130 8.59 -4.00 -1.95
N LEU A 131 7.94 -2.85 -2.12
CA LEU A 131 7.80 -1.86 -1.05
C LEU A 131 7.06 -2.43 0.16
N GLU A 132 5.98 -3.16 -0.07
CA GLU A 132 5.19 -3.78 1.00
C GLU A 132 5.99 -4.87 1.72
N ALA A 133 6.71 -5.70 0.97
CA ALA A 133 7.56 -6.75 1.55
C ALA A 133 8.69 -6.14 2.39
N ASP A 134 9.36 -5.11 1.88
CA ASP A 134 10.44 -4.43 2.60
C ASP A 134 9.94 -3.80 3.89
N LEU A 135 8.77 -3.16 3.84
CA LEU A 135 8.18 -2.55 5.03
C LEU A 135 7.84 -3.61 6.07
N ALA A 136 7.19 -4.70 5.68
CA ALA A 136 6.87 -5.79 6.59
C ALA A 136 8.13 -6.37 7.23
N ASN A 137 9.16 -6.64 6.42
CA ASN A 137 10.44 -7.16 6.91
C ASN A 137 11.09 -6.22 7.94
N SER A 138 11.03 -4.92 7.70
CA SER A 138 11.58 -3.91 8.61
C SER A 138 10.83 -3.85 9.94
N LEU A 139 9.57 -4.24 9.95
CA LEU A 139 8.72 -4.15 11.14
C LEU A 139 8.63 -5.43 11.96
N TYR A 140 9.06 -6.56 11.42
CA TYR A 140 9.06 -7.82 12.19
C TYR A 140 9.75 -7.72 13.55
N PRO A 141 10.88 -7.02 13.69
CA PRO A 141 11.53 -6.92 15.01
C PRO A 141 10.71 -6.21 16.09
N TYR A 142 9.68 -5.47 15.69
CA TYR A 142 8.83 -4.73 16.64
C TYR A 142 7.58 -5.49 17.07
N LEU A 143 7.30 -6.64 16.43
CA LEU A 143 6.14 -7.45 16.76
C LEU A 143 6.16 -8.02 18.19
#